data_5ac3be691bfe6760eec7a59787a7ff00
#
_entry.id   5ac3be691bfe6760eec7a59787a7ff00
#
_cell.length_a   1.000
_cell.length_b   1.000
_cell.length_c   1.000
_cell.angle_alpha   90.00
_cell.angle_beta   90.00
_cell.angle_gamma   90.00
#
_symmetry.space_group_name_H-M   'P 1'
#
loop_
_entity.id
_entity.type
_entity.pdbx_description
1 polymer ?
#
loop_
_entity_poly.entity_id
_entity_poly.type
_entity_poly.pdbx_seq_one_letter_code
_entity_poly.pdbx_strand_id
1 'polypeptide(L)'
;MGGRINEEDIAAVRDRARIEEIVGSYVTLRSSGGTMKGLCPFHDEKTPSFQVTPSRGYWYCFGACAEGGDVIDFMRKIDNLSFVEAVERLADRVGIQLRYTDDSGPRVEPGARTRLAEALRLAGEFFADQLSNPDAVVARQFLAERGFDREAAERFQVGFAPREGHALTQHLRGRGFSGHELVSAGLARESGWDFFQGRAMWPIRDSGRQVLGFGARRLFDDDRMPSKYLNTPETLLYKKSHALYGLELARTAISKKSQAVVVEGYTDVMAAHLSGVDTAVASCGTAFGDDHARLLRRLMGNHDAFHGEVIFTFDGDEAGQAAALKVFAGDQNFVAQTYVAIEPTGLDPCDLRLQRGDAAVRELVARRVPLYRFVMNNLLKQHDLDRVDGRLAALRSAAPLVASIRDNALVSGYARELAGLLGMDVEEVRAEVMRAAAKAGRRPAIGRSKITDPRNVAEPEAGPELPLLPSPNDRLLVTERQTAKLLIQNPNLFPDAWDGLTVADFTHPAYAAVFTAVEKAAVELGGAGGTADTEWVHRVAEACEADEIRSLVAALAVEPLPVHGEVTMRYLIANSAAMQLLTVMRTIAALKSKLQRTNPVEEQHRYNQMFSELVVLEARRKALHTRSIGAED
;
A
#
# COMPACT_ATOMS: atom_id res chain seq x y z
N MET A 1 14.51 -8.56 21.55
CA MET A 1 13.68 -9.74 21.21
C MET A 1 13.05 -10.17 22.52
N GLY A 2 11.72 -10.09 22.61
CA GLY A 2 10.98 -10.46 23.82
C GLY A 2 11.14 -11.96 24.12
N GLY A 3 11.02 -12.36 25.40
CA GLY A 3 11.03 -13.75 25.83
C GLY A 3 10.03 -14.59 24.99
N ARG A 4 10.32 -15.87 24.81
CA ARG A 4 9.48 -16.79 24.05
C ARG A 4 8.18 -17.04 24.83
N ILE A 5 7.03 -16.75 24.22
CA ILE A 5 5.72 -17.04 24.81
C ILE A 5 5.55 -18.55 24.93
N ASN A 6 4.97 -19.03 26.03
CA ASN A 6 4.68 -20.45 26.23
C ASN A 6 3.78 -20.98 25.11
N GLU A 7 4.12 -22.10 24.53
CA GLU A 7 3.40 -22.71 23.40
C GLU A 7 1.93 -23.08 23.76
N GLU A 8 1.68 -23.47 25.01
CA GLU A 8 0.31 -23.73 25.51
C GLU A 8 -0.55 -22.46 25.51
N ASP A 9 0.04 -21.30 25.85
CA ASP A 9 -0.67 -20.03 25.87
C ASP A 9 -0.96 -19.55 24.45
N ILE A 10 -0.03 -19.76 23.51
CA ILE A 10 -0.25 -19.49 22.08
C ILE A 10 -1.39 -20.36 21.54
N ALA A 11 -1.42 -21.65 21.90
CA ALA A 11 -2.50 -22.55 21.52
C ALA A 11 -3.84 -22.10 22.10
N ALA A 12 -3.86 -21.71 23.38
CA ALA A 12 -5.06 -21.21 24.03
C ALA A 12 -5.59 -19.90 23.40
N VAL A 13 -4.68 -19.01 22.97
CA VAL A 13 -5.04 -17.79 22.24
C VAL A 13 -5.67 -18.13 20.88
N ARG A 14 -5.11 -19.08 20.14
CA ARG A 14 -5.66 -19.54 18.86
C ARG A 14 -7.08 -20.11 19.01
N ASP A 15 -7.30 -20.91 20.04
CA ASP A 15 -8.59 -21.56 20.27
C ASP A 15 -9.67 -20.57 20.71
N ARG A 16 -9.32 -19.62 21.58
CA ARG A 16 -10.27 -18.63 22.10
C ARG A 16 -10.53 -17.46 21.16
N ALA A 17 -9.54 -17.06 20.38
CA ALA A 17 -9.66 -15.97 19.41
C ALA A 17 -10.36 -16.48 18.15
N ARG A 18 -11.72 -16.54 18.20
CA ARG A 18 -12.54 -17.01 17.08
C ARG A 18 -12.26 -16.19 15.83
N ILE A 19 -11.70 -16.86 14.82
CA ILE A 19 -11.19 -16.18 13.62
C ILE A 19 -12.28 -15.38 12.89
N GLU A 20 -13.51 -15.87 12.85
CA GLU A 20 -14.65 -15.19 12.22
C GLU A 20 -15.02 -13.88 12.94
N GLU A 21 -14.85 -13.81 14.25
CA GLU A 21 -15.12 -12.60 15.04
C GLU A 21 -13.99 -11.57 14.86
N ILE A 22 -12.75 -12.04 14.89
CA ILE A 22 -11.57 -11.19 14.68
C ILE A 22 -11.58 -10.62 13.27
N VAL A 23 -11.67 -11.47 12.26
CA VAL A 23 -11.69 -11.06 10.85
C VAL A 23 -12.91 -10.20 10.55
N GLY A 24 -14.07 -10.54 11.07
CA GLY A 24 -15.32 -9.80 10.90
C GLY A 24 -15.26 -8.36 11.40
N SER A 25 -14.31 -8.04 12.31
CA SER A 25 -14.08 -6.64 12.73
C SER A 25 -13.32 -5.81 11.70
N TYR A 26 -12.70 -6.44 10.68
CA TYR A 26 -11.92 -5.79 9.61
C TYR A 26 -12.55 -5.97 8.23
N VAL A 27 -13.25 -7.09 8.00
CA VAL A 27 -13.79 -7.50 6.70
C VAL A 27 -15.26 -7.88 6.85
N THR A 28 -16.11 -7.41 5.93
CA THR A 28 -17.49 -7.86 5.86
C THR A 28 -17.55 -9.29 5.30
N LEU A 29 -17.90 -10.24 6.17
CA LEU A 29 -17.99 -11.65 5.82
C LEU A 29 -19.43 -12.07 5.55
N ARG A 30 -19.66 -12.89 4.51
CA ARG A 30 -20.96 -13.52 4.20
C ARG A 30 -20.83 -15.04 4.29
N SER A 31 -21.80 -15.68 4.94
CA SER A 31 -21.83 -17.14 5.07
C SER A 31 -22.02 -17.83 3.72
N SER A 32 -21.27 -18.90 3.48
CA SER A 32 -21.30 -19.72 2.27
C SER A 32 -20.95 -21.17 2.59
N GLY A 33 -21.93 -22.01 2.85
CA GLY A 33 -21.76 -23.48 2.98
C GLY A 33 -20.76 -23.93 4.07
N GLY A 34 -20.83 -23.38 5.30
CA GLY A 34 -19.91 -23.71 6.40
C GLY A 34 -18.59 -22.90 6.38
N THR A 35 -18.38 -22.09 5.38
CA THR A 35 -17.30 -21.10 5.30
C THR A 35 -17.87 -19.68 5.23
N MET A 36 -17.03 -18.68 5.41
CA MET A 36 -17.41 -17.29 5.26
C MET A 36 -16.53 -16.63 4.19
N LYS A 37 -17.13 -15.83 3.31
CA LYS A 37 -16.41 -15.16 2.22
C LYS A 37 -16.54 -13.65 2.31
N GLY A 38 -15.48 -12.95 1.94
CA GLY A 38 -15.42 -11.49 1.85
C GLY A 38 -14.39 -11.03 0.85
N LEU A 39 -14.28 -9.72 0.67
CA LEU A 39 -13.18 -9.14 -0.11
C LEU A 39 -11.88 -9.21 0.69
N CYS A 40 -10.78 -9.48 0.02
CA CYS A 40 -9.49 -9.58 0.67
C CYS A 40 -9.01 -8.22 1.21
N PRO A 41 -8.61 -8.11 2.49
CA PRO A 41 -8.10 -6.85 3.03
C PRO A 41 -6.65 -6.55 2.61
N PHE A 42 -5.98 -7.48 1.90
CA PHE A 42 -4.56 -7.41 1.60
C PHE A 42 -4.25 -7.09 0.14
N HIS A 43 -5.22 -7.18 -0.76
CA HIS A 43 -5.10 -6.75 -2.15
C HIS A 43 -6.45 -6.25 -2.68
N ASP A 44 -6.39 -5.49 -3.77
CA ASP A 44 -7.59 -4.92 -4.38
C ASP A 44 -8.27 -5.98 -5.27
N GLU A 45 -9.57 -6.25 -5.02
CA GLU A 45 -10.36 -7.19 -5.81
C GLU A 45 -11.85 -6.79 -5.86
N LYS A 46 -12.53 -7.21 -6.92
CA LYS A 46 -13.96 -6.95 -7.12
C LYS A 46 -14.85 -8.11 -6.71
N THR A 47 -14.33 -9.32 -6.77
CA THR A 47 -15.05 -10.55 -6.43
C THR A 47 -14.49 -11.13 -5.14
N PRO A 48 -15.34 -11.54 -4.17
CA PRO A 48 -14.89 -12.09 -2.91
C PRO A 48 -14.02 -13.33 -3.10
N SER A 49 -12.71 -13.19 -2.85
CA SER A 49 -11.76 -14.30 -2.89
C SER A 49 -11.23 -14.68 -1.50
N PHE A 50 -11.48 -13.84 -0.51
CA PHE A 50 -11.05 -14.08 0.87
C PHE A 50 -12.05 -14.99 1.58
N GLN A 51 -11.58 -16.14 2.04
CA GLN A 51 -12.40 -17.15 2.69
C GLN A 51 -11.90 -17.40 4.11
N VAL A 52 -12.83 -17.45 5.06
CA VAL A 52 -12.59 -17.88 6.44
C VAL A 52 -13.31 -19.18 6.67
N THR A 53 -12.63 -20.15 7.28
CA THR A 53 -13.19 -21.45 7.68
C THR A 53 -13.18 -21.54 9.20
N PRO A 54 -14.28 -21.15 9.88
CA PRO A 54 -14.35 -21.10 11.35
C PRO A 54 -14.03 -22.43 12.02
N SER A 55 -14.52 -23.54 11.47
CA SER A 55 -14.29 -24.88 12.00
C SER A 55 -12.84 -25.33 12.00
N ARG A 56 -11.99 -24.70 11.20
CA ARG A 56 -10.54 -24.98 11.12
C ARG A 56 -9.70 -23.87 11.74
N GLY A 57 -10.28 -22.71 12.07
CA GLY A 57 -9.55 -21.54 12.58
C GLY A 57 -8.62 -20.90 11.54
N TYR A 58 -8.88 -21.08 10.24
CA TYR A 58 -8.01 -20.60 9.16
C TYR A 58 -8.72 -19.67 8.19
N TRP A 59 -7.93 -18.76 7.62
CA TRP A 59 -8.34 -17.96 6.47
C TRP A 59 -7.42 -18.24 5.28
N TYR A 60 -7.94 -18.03 4.07
CA TYR A 60 -7.16 -18.09 2.84
C TYR A 60 -7.74 -17.13 1.80
N CYS A 61 -6.87 -16.46 1.06
CA CYS A 61 -7.24 -15.64 -0.08
C CYS A 61 -6.95 -16.39 -1.39
N PHE A 62 -7.99 -16.67 -2.16
CA PHE A 62 -7.89 -17.30 -3.48
C PHE A 62 -7.66 -16.30 -4.61
N GLY A 63 -7.45 -15.01 -4.29
CA GLY A 63 -7.14 -13.92 -5.21
C GLY A 63 -5.64 -13.66 -5.35
N ALA A 64 -5.31 -12.42 -5.70
CA ALA A 64 -3.95 -12.04 -6.10
C ALA A 64 -2.87 -12.22 -5.02
N CYS A 65 -3.19 -12.18 -3.72
CA CYS A 65 -2.18 -12.42 -2.70
C CYS A 65 -1.90 -13.90 -2.45
N ALA A 66 -2.85 -14.81 -2.76
CA ALA A 66 -2.70 -16.27 -2.61
C ALA A 66 -2.07 -16.68 -1.27
N GLU A 67 -2.45 -16.02 -0.18
CA GLU A 67 -1.92 -16.22 1.16
C GLU A 67 -3.01 -16.64 2.13
N GLY A 68 -2.60 -17.31 3.19
CA GLY A 68 -3.49 -17.78 4.24
C GLY A 68 -2.76 -17.98 5.56
N GLY A 69 -3.50 -18.31 6.60
CA GLY A 69 -2.95 -18.55 7.92
C GLY A 69 -4.02 -18.66 8.99
N ASP A 70 -3.60 -18.68 10.24
CA ASP A 70 -4.47 -18.65 11.40
C ASP A 70 -4.85 -17.21 11.80
N VAL A 71 -5.51 -17.06 12.93
CA VAL A 71 -5.91 -15.75 13.46
C VAL A 71 -4.70 -14.88 13.83
N ILE A 72 -3.58 -15.49 14.23
CA ILE A 72 -2.35 -14.75 14.57
C ILE A 72 -1.73 -14.20 13.28
N ASP A 73 -1.64 -15.01 12.23
CA ASP A 73 -1.13 -14.57 10.93
C ASP A 73 -1.99 -13.46 10.31
N PHE A 74 -3.32 -13.54 10.50
CA PHE A 74 -4.21 -12.47 10.11
C PHE A 74 -3.89 -11.16 10.83
N MET A 75 -3.75 -11.20 12.16
CA MET A 75 -3.43 -10.01 12.96
C MET A 75 -2.05 -9.44 12.65
N ARG A 76 -1.06 -10.31 12.42
CA ARG A 76 0.28 -9.88 12.00
C ARG A 76 0.22 -9.08 10.71
N LYS A 77 -0.56 -9.57 9.75
CA LYS A 77 -0.62 -8.97 8.42
C LYS A 77 -1.49 -7.72 8.36
N ILE A 78 -2.64 -7.73 9.02
CA ILE A 78 -3.59 -6.61 8.96
C ILE A 78 -3.10 -5.37 9.69
N ASP A 79 -2.43 -5.56 10.84
CA ASP A 79 -1.93 -4.50 11.70
C ASP A 79 -0.40 -4.35 11.62
N ASN A 80 0.27 -5.10 10.72
CA ASN A 80 1.73 -5.11 10.54
C ASN A 80 2.48 -5.38 11.86
N LEU A 81 2.05 -6.41 12.59
CA LEU A 81 2.60 -6.78 13.89
C LEU A 81 3.65 -7.90 13.75
N SER A 82 4.61 -7.94 14.70
CA SER A 82 5.42 -9.14 14.91
C SER A 82 4.54 -10.29 15.45
N PHE A 83 5.07 -11.51 15.44
CA PHE A 83 4.35 -12.67 15.98
C PHE A 83 3.98 -12.47 17.46
N VAL A 84 4.93 -12.01 18.27
CA VAL A 84 4.74 -11.77 19.71
C VAL A 84 3.65 -10.70 19.94
N GLU A 85 3.73 -9.57 19.24
CA GLU A 85 2.74 -8.50 19.36
C GLU A 85 1.33 -8.93 18.92
N ALA A 86 1.21 -9.79 17.91
CA ALA A 86 -0.08 -10.31 17.48
C ALA A 86 -0.69 -11.26 18.53
N VAL A 87 0.15 -12.14 19.12
CA VAL A 87 -0.29 -13.04 20.21
C VAL A 87 -0.71 -12.24 21.43
N GLU A 88 0.07 -11.25 21.86
CA GLU A 88 -0.24 -10.37 23.00
C GLU A 88 -1.58 -9.65 22.78
N ARG A 89 -1.78 -9.05 21.60
CA ARG A 89 -3.02 -8.33 21.27
C ARG A 89 -4.25 -9.22 21.23
N LEU A 90 -4.10 -10.45 20.74
CA LEU A 90 -5.19 -11.44 20.77
C LEU A 90 -5.46 -11.93 22.19
N ALA A 91 -4.40 -12.19 22.97
CA ALA A 91 -4.52 -12.62 24.36
C ALA A 91 -5.29 -11.59 25.21
N ASP A 92 -4.97 -10.31 25.07
CA ASP A 92 -5.70 -9.21 25.72
C ASP A 92 -7.19 -9.21 25.34
N ARG A 93 -7.48 -9.39 24.05
CA ARG A 93 -8.86 -9.38 23.55
C ARG A 93 -9.71 -10.55 24.06
N VAL A 94 -9.07 -11.71 24.30
CA VAL A 94 -9.75 -12.93 24.79
C VAL A 94 -9.53 -13.20 26.28
N GLY A 95 -8.85 -12.30 27.00
CA GLY A 95 -8.63 -12.37 28.45
C GLY A 95 -7.69 -13.50 28.88
N ILE A 96 -6.64 -13.80 28.11
CA ILE A 96 -5.61 -14.78 28.44
C ILE A 96 -4.38 -14.07 28.97
N GLN A 97 -3.87 -14.49 30.15
CA GLN A 97 -2.57 -14.07 30.64
C GLN A 97 -1.45 -14.94 30.05
N LEU A 98 -0.50 -14.31 29.35
CA LEU A 98 0.60 -15.02 28.72
C LEU A 98 1.74 -15.30 29.70
N ARG A 99 2.29 -16.50 29.65
CA ARG A 99 3.52 -16.90 30.36
C ARG A 99 4.69 -16.87 29.40
N TYR A 100 5.84 -16.40 29.86
CA TYR A 100 7.07 -16.29 29.07
C TYR A 100 8.16 -17.20 29.64
N THR A 101 8.85 -17.92 28.75
CA THR A 101 10.03 -18.69 29.14
C THR A 101 11.23 -17.77 29.23
N ASP A 102 12.02 -17.89 30.31
CA ASP A 102 13.22 -17.10 30.56
C ASP A 102 14.27 -17.34 29.46
N ASP A 103 14.52 -16.32 28.64
CA ASP A 103 15.75 -16.23 27.86
C ASP A 103 16.25 -14.77 27.87
N SER A 104 17.52 -14.58 28.14
CA SER A 104 18.17 -13.33 28.53
C SER A 104 18.36 -12.39 27.33
N GLY A 105 17.35 -11.57 27.04
CA GLY A 105 17.39 -10.42 26.12
C GLY A 105 16.74 -9.18 26.77
N PRO A 106 16.93 -7.95 26.26
CA PRO A 106 16.26 -6.79 26.82
C PRO A 106 14.74 -6.99 26.78
N ARG A 107 14.15 -7.17 27.96
CA ARG A 107 12.73 -7.47 28.18
C ARG A 107 11.87 -6.26 27.82
N VAL A 108 11.00 -6.41 26.84
CA VAL A 108 9.69 -5.73 26.91
C VAL A 108 8.88 -6.56 27.91
N GLU A 109 8.53 -5.99 29.06
CA GLU A 109 7.78 -6.70 30.08
C GLU A 109 6.45 -7.22 29.53
N PRO A 110 6.07 -8.46 29.88
CA PRO A 110 4.77 -9.01 29.50
C PRO A 110 3.63 -8.06 29.95
N GLY A 111 2.74 -7.71 29.02
CA GLY A 111 1.67 -6.74 29.31
C GLY A 111 2.10 -5.27 29.25
N ALA A 112 3.34 -4.94 28.90
CA ALA A 112 3.80 -3.56 28.79
C ALA A 112 2.90 -2.74 27.84
N ARG A 113 2.48 -3.32 26.73
CA ARG A 113 1.59 -2.66 25.76
C ARG A 113 0.23 -2.34 26.37
N THR A 114 -0.38 -3.28 27.10
CA THR A 114 -1.65 -3.10 27.83
C THR A 114 -1.50 -2.04 28.91
N ARG A 115 -0.38 -2.05 29.64
CA ARG A 115 -0.07 -1.04 30.66
C ARG A 115 0.05 0.36 30.06
N LEU A 116 0.77 0.49 28.93
CA LEU A 116 0.89 1.78 28.22
C LEU A 116 -0.46 2.27 27.70
N ALA A 117 -1.29 1.37 27.15
CA ALA A 117 -2.62 1.70 26.66
C ALA A 117 -3.53 2.19 27.81
N GLU A 118 -3.45 1.53 28.96
CA GLU A 118 -4.21 1.94 30.15
C GLU A 118 -3.73 3.29 30.70
N ALA A 119 -2.40 3.54 30.72
CA ALA A 119 -1.85 4.83 31.09
C ALA A 119 -2.36 5.96 30.17
N LEU A 120 -2.40 5.72 28.85
CA LEU A 120 -2.89 6.68 27.87
C LEU A 120 -4.40 6.91 28.01
N ARG A 121 -5.19 5.87 28.28
CA ARG A 121 -6.63 5.98 28.54
C ARG A 121 -6.90 6.89 29.76
N LEU A 122 -6.23 6.60 30.88
CA LEU A 122 -6.35 7.38 32.12
C LEU A 122 -5.84 8.82 31.96
N ALA A 123 -4.77 9.02 31.15
CA ALA A 123 -4.31 10.35 30.82
C ALA A 123 -5.34 11.16 30.02
N GLY A 124 -6.05 10.49 29.07
CA GLY A 124 -7.14 11.11 28.31
C GLY A 124 -8.29 11.56 29.21
N GLU A 125 -8.70 10.71 30.14
CA GLU A 125 -9.73 11.04 31.15
C GLU A 125 -9.27 12.20 32.04
N PHE A 126 -8.03 12.14 32.54
CA PHE A 126 -7.44 13.22 33.33
C PHE A 126 -7.46 14.56 32.58
N PHE A 127 -6.98 14.62 31.35
CA PHE A 127 -6.97 15.86 30.59
C PHE A 127 -8.37 16.41 30.31
N ALA A 128 -9.35 15.53 30.02
CA ALA A 128 -10.74 15.93 29.83
C ALA A 128 -11.34 16.54 31.10
N ASP A 129 -11.10 15.92 32.26
CA ASP A 129 -11.54 16.44 33.56
C ASP A 129 -10.90 17.80 33.86
N GLN A 130 -9.61 17.98 33.54
CA GLN A 130 -8.89 19.24 33.76
C GLN A 130 -9.43 20.40 32.92
N LEU A 131 -10.16 20.15 31.82
CA LEU A 131 -10.78 21.24 31.05
C LEU A 131 -11.82 22.01 31.87
N SER A 132 -12.43 21.38 32.88
CA SER A 132 -13.39 22.01 33.81
C SER A 132 -12.71 22.79 34.96
N ASN A 133 -11.40 22.62 35.13
CA ASN A 133 -10.63 23.27 36.20
C ASN A 133 -10.58 24.81 35.98
N PRO A 134 -10.57 25.64 37.04
CA PRO A 134 -10.36 27.06 36.95
C PRO A 134 -9.15 27.45 36.11
N ASP A 135 -8.04 26.74 36.18
CA ASP A 135 -6.80 27.02 35.44
C ASP A 135 -6.93 26.84 33.92
N ALA A 136 -7.99 26.13 33.47
CA ALA A 136 -8.25 25.90 32.05
C ALA A 136 -9.07 27.02 31.37
N VAL A 137 -9.26 28.20 32.01
CA VAL A 137 -10.01 29.32 31.41
C VAL A 137 -9.51 29.66 30.01
N VAL A 138 -8.17 29.74 29.82
CA VAL A 138 -7.57 30.06 28.52
C VAL A 138 -7.88 28.98 27.47
N ALA A 139 -7.91 27.70 27.88
CA ALA A 139 -8.28 26.61 26.98
C ALA A 139 -9.76 26.69 26.55
N ARG A 140 -10.66 26.96 27.50
CA ARG A 140 -12.08 27.12 27.19
C ARG A 140 -12.34 28.35 26.32
N GLN A 141 -11.64 29.46 26.60
CA GLN A 141 -11.73 30.68 25.78
C GLN A 141 -11.25 30.38 24.34
N PHE A 142 -10.11 29.71 24.18
CA PHE A 142 -9.59 29.29 22.87
C PHE A 142 -10.62 28.46 22.08
N LEU A 143 -11.33 27.54 22.73
CA LEU A 143 -12.38 26.73 22.11
C LEU A 143 -13.59 27.58 21.74
N ALA A 144 -14.05 28.44 22.65
CA ALA A 144 -15.19 29.34 22.43
C ALA A 144 -14.94 30.33 21.28
N GLU A 145 -13.74 30.93 21.18
CA GLU A 145 -13.33 31.81 20.08
C GLU A 145 -13.38 31.09 18.71
N ARG A 146 -13.32 29.76 18.68
CA ARG A 146 -13.42 28.92 17.47
C ARG A 146 -14.82 28.31 17.29
N GLY A 147 -15.79 28.78 18.08
CA GLY A 147 -17.16 28.29 17.99
C GLY A 147 -17.37 26.85 18.47
N PHE A 148 -16.49 26.37 19.38
CA PHE A 148 -16.63 25.08 20.03
C PHE A 148 -17.17 25.27 21.45
N ASP A 149 -18.39 24.84 21.66
CA ASP A 149 -19.05 24.82 22.97
C ASP A 149 -18.60 23.60 23.81
N ARG A 150 -19.22 23.48 24.98
CA ARG A 150 -18.95 22.37 25.90
C ARG A 150 -19.31 21.01 25.27
N GLU A 151 -20.42 20.91 24.55
CA GLU A 151 -20.86 19.67 23.92
C GLU A 151 -19.86 19.22 22.85
N ALA A 152 -19.35 20.16 22.05
CA ALA A 152 -18.27 19.89 21.10
C ALA A 152 -17.00 19.41 21.80
N ALA A 153 -16.58 20.07 22.90
CA ALA A 153 -15.41 19.65 23.66
C ALA A 153 -15.56 18.22 24.23
N GLU A 154 -16.73 17.89 24.77
CA GLU A 154 -17.06 16.55 25.30
C GLU A 154 -17.08 15.50 24.16
N ARG A 155 -17.71 15.81 23.02
CA ARG A 155 -17.79 14.91 21.86
C ARG A 155 -16.42 14.51 21.34
N PHE A 156 -15.47 15.43 21.25
CA PHE A 156 -14.10 15.19 20.78
C PHE A 156 -13.13 14.90 21.92
N GLN A 157 -13.61 14.86 23.17
CA GLN A 157 -12.84 14.63 24.38
C GLN A 157 -11.62 15.57 24.48
N VAL A 158 -11.84 16.83 24.12
CA VAL A 158 -10.83 17.86 24.27
C VAL A 158 -10.52 18.07 25.75
N GLY A 159 -9.25 18.18 26.07
CA GLY A 159 -8.77 18.33 27.43
C GLY A 159 -7.84 19.51 27.63
N PHE A 160 -7.32 19.61 28.83
CA PHE A 160 -6.31 20.60 29.20
C PHE A 160 -5.17 19.93 29.98
N ALA A 161 -3.95 20.18 29.60
CA ALA A 161 -2.77 19.80 30.35
C ALA A 161 -2.39 20.94 31.32
N PRO A 162 -2.44 20.71 32.65
CA PRO A 162 -2.09 21.73 33.64
C PRO A 162 -0.67 22.28 33.48
N ARG A 163 -0.42 23.49 33.95
CA ARG A 163 0.90 24.13 33.86
C ARG A 163 1.92 23.59 34.86
N GLU A 164 1.47 22.95 35.93
CA GLU A 164 2.28 22.52 37.07
C GLU A 164 3.34 21.46 36.74
N GLY A 165 3.39 20.92 35.58
CA GLY A 165 4.46 20.07 35.08
C GLY A 165 4.63 18.68 35.72
N HIS A 166 3.85 18.36 36.76
CA HIS A 166 3.83 17.05 37.44
C HIS A 166 2.42 16.55 37.74
N ALA A 167 1.38 17.28 37.37
CA ALA A 167 0.02 16.95 37.71
C ALA A 167 -0.42 15.59 37.14
N LEU A 168 -0.11 15.32 35.86
CA LEU A 168 -0.41 14.03 35.24
C LEU A 168 0.47 12.90 35.82
N THR A 169 1.76 13.12 35.94
CA THR A 169 2.69 12.08 36.47
C THR A 169 2.34 11.71 37.89
N GLN A 170 1.97 12.64 38.75
CA GLN A 170 1.49 12.36 40.13
C GLN A 170 0.20 11.57 40.12
N HIS A 171 -0.76 11.96 39.28
CA HIS A 171 -2.05 11.29 39.13
C HIS A 171 -1.89 9.82 38.71
N LEU A 172 -1.02 9.56 37.71
CA LEU A 172 -0.80 8.20 37.19
C LEU A 172 0.08 7.37 38.12
N ARG A 173 1.09 7.95 38.78
CA ARG A 173 1.87 7.26 39.82
C ARG A 173 0.99 6.83 40.99
N GLY A 174 0.03 7.65 41.41
CA GLY A 174 -0.97 7.29 42.41
C GLY A 174 -1.86 6.10 42.00
N ARG A 175 -1.89 5.74 40.72
CA ARG A 175 -2.56 4.56 40.15
C ARG A 175 -1.61 3.39 39.87
N GLY A 176 -0.36 3.47 40.34
CA GLY A 176 0.61 2.40 40.26
C GLY A 176 1.39 2.31 38.94
N PHE A 177 1.47 3.40 38.16
CA PHE A 177 2.36 3.47 36.99
C PHE A 177 3.76 3.94 37.39
N SER A 178 4.77 3.26 36.88
CA SER A 178 6.17 3.62 37.05
C SER A 178 6.55 4.81 36.16
N GLY A 179 7.62 5.54 36.55
CA GLY A 179 8.16 6.61 35.70
C GLY A 179 8.59 6.13 34.32
N HIS A 180 9.13 4.92 34.23
CA HIS A 180 9.55 4.31 32.98
C HIS A 180 8.35 4.04 32.03
N GLU A 181 7.24 3.51 32.55
CA GLU A 181 6.01 3.31 31.75
C GLU A 181 5.49 4.65 31.22
N LEU A 182 5.49 5.71 32.04
CA LEU A 182 5.02 7.03 31.63
C LEU A 182 5.92 7.67 30.55
N VAL A 183 7.22 7.48 30.62
CA VAL A 183 8.15 7.90 29.58
C VAL A 183 7.94 7.09 28.29
N SER A 184 7.80 5.77 28.41
CA SER A 184 7.55 4.87 27.27
C SER A 184 6.20 5.13 26.58
N ALA A 185 5.20 5.63 27.32
CA ALA A 185 3.91 6.09 26.78
C ALA A 185 3.97 7.50 26.16
N GLY A 186 5.10 8.22 26.28
CA GLY A 186 5.23 9.59 25.81
C GLY A 186 4.45 10.61 26.64
N LEU A 187 4.10 10.28 27.89
CA LEU A 187 3.35 11.13 28.83
C LEU A 187 4.27 11.93 29.77
N ALA A 188 5.49 11.44 30.01
CA ALA A 188 6.49 12.09 30.83
C ALA A 188 7.84 12.16 30.12
N ARG A 189 8.71 13.05 30.60
CA ARG A 189 10.12 13.14 30.21
C ARG A 189 10.96 12.31 31.18
N GLU A 190 12.16 11.93 30.78
CA GLU A 190 13.10 11.22 31.65
C GLU A 190 13.42 11.97 32.96
N SER A 191 13.33 13.31 32.91
CA SER A 191 13.46 14.19 34.09
C SER A 191 12.29 14.08 35.08
N GLY A 192 11.23 13.28 34.75
CA GLY A 192 10.04 13.12 35.57
C GLY A 192 8.98 14.20 35.40
N TRP A 193 9.19 15.18 34.52
CA TRP A 193 8.22 16.20 34.17
C TRP A 193 7.18 15.68 33.20
N ASP A 194 5.95 16.19 33.30
CA ASP A 194 4.89 15.95 32.33
C ASP A 194 5.37 16.39 30.93
N PHE A 195 5.08 15.59 29.92
CA PHE A 195 5.48 15.93 28.55
C PHE A 195 4.70 17.13 28.02
N PHE A 196 3.40 17.19 28.33
CA PHE A 196 2.50 18.28 27.94
C PHE A 196 2.22 19.17 29.16
N GLN A 197 2.33 20.49 28.97
CA GLN A 197 2.12 21.48 30.03
C GLN A 197 1.46 22.73 29.42
N GLY A 198 0.40 23.25 30.05
CA GLY A 198 -0.30 24.46 29.64
C GLY A 198 -0.89 24.41 28.25
N ARG A 199 -1.39 23.27 27.80
CA ARG A 199 -1.85 23.09 26.43
C ARG A 199 -3.26 22.55 26.34
N ALA A 200 -4.00 22.92 25.29
CA ALA A 200 -5.21 22.22 24.90
C ALA A 200 -4.84 20.88 24.29
N MET A 201 -5.59 19.82 24.66
CA MET A 201 -5.25 18.41 24.39
C MET A 201 -6.33 17.75 23.55
N TRP A 202 -5.90 16.97 22.53
CA TRP A 202 -6.77 16.11 21.71
C TRP A 202 -6.25 14.68 21.78
N PRO A 203 -7.07 13.70 22.23
CA PRO A 203 -6.66 12.30 22.18
C PRO A 203 -6.66 11.79 20.75
N ILE A 204 -5.55 11.21 20.32
CA ILE A 204 -5.42 10.52 19.02
C ILE A 204 -5.74 9.06 19.24
N ARG A 205 -6.69 8.50 18.47
CA ARG A 205 -7.23 7.16 18.67
C ARG A 205 -7.06 6.29 17.44
N ASP A 206 -6.98 4.99 17.67
CA ASP A 206 -7.10 4.02 16.58
C ASP A 206 -8.57 3.81 16.16
N SER A 207 -8.79 2.99 15.13
CA SER A 207 -10.13 2.62 14.66
C SER A 207 -10.97 1.87 15.72
N GLY A 208 -10.34 1.29 16.75
CA GLY A 208 -10.96 0.62 17.89
C GLY A 208 -11.24 1.55 19.08
N ARG A 209 -11.02 2.86 18.92
CA ARG A 209 -11.16 3.91 19.97
C ARG A 209 -10.11 3.86 21.09
N GLN A 210 -9.07 3.06 20.97
CA GLN A 210 -7.95 3.06 21.92
C GLN A 210 -7.15 4.33 21.75
N VAL A 211 -6.81 5.02 22.86
CA VAL A 211 -5.92 6.19 22.81
C VAL A 211 -4.49 5.73 22.52
N LEU A 212 -3.92 6.25 21.45
CA LEU A 212 -2.55 5.99 21.01
C LEU A 212 -1.57 7.06 21.51
N GLY A 213 -2.05 8.28 21.65
CA GLY A 213 -1.29 9.46 22.03
C GLY A 213 -2.15 10.71 22.01
N PHE A 214 -1.52 11.86 22.02
CA PHE A 214 -2.18 13.15 22.09
C PHE A 214 -1.58 14.16 21.12
N GLY A 215 -2.43 15.01 20.56
CA GLY A 215 -2.05 16.28 20.00
C GLY A 215 -2.28 17.41 21.01
N ALA A 216 -1.40 18.39 21.03
CA ALA A 216 -1.43 19.46 21.99
C ALA A 216 -1.17 20.82 21.32
N ARG A 217 -2.01 21.82 21.60
CA ARG A 217 -1.83 23.19 21.11
C ARG A 217 -1.40 24.12 22.22
N ARG A 218 -0.37 24.92 21.94
CA ARG A 218 0.13 25.95 22.83
C ARG A 218 -0.95 27.02 23.08
N LEU A 219 -1.13 27.36 24.36
CA LEU A 219 -2.07 28.38 24.80
C LEU A 219 -1.40 29.63 25.44
N PHE A 220 -0.17 29.46 25.91
CA PHE A 220 0.56 30.47 26.64
C PHE A 220 1.83 30.87 25.89
N ASP A 221 2.19 32.17 25.91
CA ASP A 221 3.37 32.67 25.20
C ASP A 221 4.70 32.31 25.90
N ASP A 222 4.65 32.04 27.21
CA ASP A 222 5.78 31.59 28.03
C ASP A 222 6.02 30.07 27.98
N ASP A 223 5.34 29.37 27.10
CA ASP A 223 5.59 27.91 26.89
C ASP A 223 7.01 27.69 26.39
N ARG A 224 7.76 26.86 27.12
CA ARG A 224 9.15 26.50 26.80
C ARG A 224 9.34 25.81 25.45
N MET A 225 8.27 25.20 24.92
CA MET A 225 8.27 24.56 23.60
C MET A 225 7.71 25.52 22.56
N PRO A 226 8.54 26.00 21.61
CA PRO A 226 8.13 27.04 20.66
C PRO A 226 7.06 26.60 19.67
N SER A 227 6.91 25.29 19.48
CA SER A 227 5.97 24.73 18.51
C SER A 227 4.53 25.04 18.87
N LYS A 228 3.77 25.63 17.92
CA LYS A 228 2.33 25.89 18.04
C LYS A 228 1.55 24.60 18.34
N TYR A 229 1.88 23.51 17.65
CA TYR A 229 1.37 22.16 17.91
C TYR A 229 2.50 21.23 18.32
N LEU A 230 2.21 20.36 19.29
CA LEU A 230 3.11 19.33 19.80
C LEU A 230 2.33 18.03 19.88
N ASN A 231 2.87 16.95 19.30
CA ASN A 231 2.26 15.63 19.36
C ASN A 231 3.09 14.69 20.21
N THR A 232 2.47 13.62 20.71
CA THR A 232 3.18 12.51 21.35
C THR A 232 4.38 12.09 20.49
N PRO A 233 5.56 11.85 21.05
CA PRO A 233 6.69 11.28 20.31
C PRO A 233 6.36 9.88 19.80
N GLU A 234 7.19 9.34 18.89
CA GLU A 234 7.06 7.94 18.47
C GLU A 234 7.20 7.01 19.69
N THR A 235 6.23 6.12 19.87
CA THR A 235 6.18 5.15 20.97
C THR A 235 5.86 3.76 20.44
N LEU A 236 5.80 2.76 21.33
CA LEU A 236 5.36 1.42 20.99
C LEU A 236 3.90 1.40 20.46
N LEU A 237 3.05 2.35 20.89
CA LEU A 237 1.63 2.42 20.50
C LEU A 237 1.36 3.49 19.43
N TYR A 238 2.14 4.54 19.36
CA TYR A 238 1.91 5.68 18.49
C TYR A 238 2.98 5.80 17.40
N LYS A 239 2.55 5.69 16.15
CA LYS A 239 3.36 5.98 14.96
C LYS A 239 2.64 7.04 14.12
N LYS A 240 3.26 8.18 13.91
CA LYS A 240 2.67 9.33 13.19
C LYS A 240 2.21 8.96 11.77
N SER A 241 2.96 8.11 11.08
CA SER A 241 2.64 7.67 9.73
C SER A 241 1.42 6.74 9.65
N HIS A 242 0.96 6.20 10.79
CA HIS A 242 -0.16 5.24 10.85
C HIS A 242 -1.39 5.81 11.57
N ALA A 243 -1.30 7.02 12.11
CA ALA A 243 -2.36 7.63 12.90
C ALA A 243 -3.04 8.77 12.14
N LEU A 244 -4.38 8.73 12.09
CA LEU A 244 -5.22 9.83 11.61
C LEU A 244 -6.14 10.26 12.74
N TYR A 245 -6.11 11.55 13.09
CA TYR A 245 -7.03 12.12 14.08
C TYR A 245 -8.46 12.13 13.54
N GLY A 246 -9.41 11.79 14.37
CA GLY A 246 -10.84 11.70 14.02
C GLY A 246 -11.23 10.41 13.29
N LEU A 247 -10.30 9.48 13.09
CA LEU A 247 -10.56 8.22 12.38
C LEU A 247 -11.67 7.39 13.04
N GLU A 248 -11.67 7.29 14.36
CA GLU A 248 -12.66 6.56 15.14
C GLU A 248 -14.08 7.12 15.00
N LEU A 249 -14.19 8.43 14.73
CA LEU A 249 -15.45 9.12 14.48
C LEU A 249 -15.89 8.97 13.02
N ALA A 250 -14.94 9.08 12.09
CA ALA A 250 -15.18 9.07 10.65
C ALA A 250 -15.35 7.66 10.05
N ARG A 251 -14.80 6.62 10.68
CA ARG A 251 -14.71 5.25 10.14
C ARG A 251 -15.99 4.75 9.49
N THR A 252 -17.11 4.83 10.19
CA THR A 252 -18.39 4.31 9.70
C THR A 252 -18.91 5.11 8.51
N ALA A 253 -18.73 6.43 8.53
CA ALA A 253 -19.13 7.31 7.45
C ALA A 253 -18.24 7.11 6.21
N ILE A 254 -16.93 7.01 6.40
CA ILE A 254 -15.97 6.70 5.32
C ILE A 254 -16.33 5.39 4.63
N SER A 255 -16.60 4.34 5.39
CA SER A 255 -16.97 3.04 4.83
C SER A 255 -18.30 3.08 4.06
N LYS A 256 -19.30 3.82 4.56
CA LYS A 256 -20.62 3.91 3.92
C LYS A 256 -20.62 4.79 2.67
N LYS A 257 -19.89 5.90 2.70
CA LYS A 257 -19.87 6.91 1.64
C LYS A 257 -18.74 6.68 0.62
N SER A 258 -17.82 5.75 0.91
CA SER A 258 -16.57 5.55 0.15
C SER A 258 -15.83 6.87 -0.09
N GLN A 259 -15.85 7.77 0.89
CA GLN A 259 -15.29 9.11 0.81
C GLN A 259 -14.56 9.45 2.10
N ALA A 260 -13.35 9.99 2.01
CA ALA A 260 -12.59 10.56 3.11
C ALA A 260 -12.22 12.01 2.81
N VAL A 261 -12.39 12.89 3.78
CA VAL A 261 -11.95 14.29 3.71
C VAL A 261 -10.74 14.45 4.62
N VAL A 262 -9.60 14.83 4.05
CA VAL A 262 -8.35 15.04 4.77
C VAL A 262 -8.14 16.52 4.98
N VAL A 263 -8.19 16.95 6.23
CA VAL A 263 -7.98 18.35 6.66
C VAL A 263 -6.62 18.49 7.37
N GLU A 264 -6.19 19.72 7.66
CA GLU A 264 -4.84 19.96 8.18
C GLU A 264 -4.69 19.68 9.69
N GLY A 265 -5.69 20.05 10.49
CA GLY A 265 -5.55 20.07 11.95
C GLY A 265 -6.73 19.53 12.74
N TYR A 266 -6.54 19.52 14.07
CA TYR A 266 -7.54 19.01 15.03
C TYR A 266 -8.83 19.85 15.02
N THR A 267 -8.70 21.16 14.98
CA THR A 267 -9.82 22.12 14.94
C THR A 267 -10.62 22.01 13.65
N ASP A 268 -9.94 21.68 12.54
CA ASP A 268 -10.59 21.51 11.24
C ASP A 268 -11.42 20.24 11.19
N VAL A 269 -10.92 19.14 11.79
CA VAL A 269 -11.71 17.91 11.95
C VAL A 269 -12.94 18.20 12.79
N MET A 270 -12.79 18.92 13.91
CA MET A 270 -13.93 19.28 14.77
C MET A 270 -14.97 20.10 13.99
N ALA A 271 -14.52 21.14 13.29
CA ALA A 271 -15.38 22.01 12.48
C ALA A 271 -16.09 21.24 11.37
N ALA A 272 -15.37 20.38 10.64
CA ALA A 272 -15.93 19.57 9.59
C ALA A 272 -17.02 18.63 10.10
N HIS A 273 -16.76 17.88 11.19
CA HIS A 273 -17.73 16.98 11.80
C HIS A 273 -18.97 17.71 12.33
N LEU A 274 -18.80 18.87 12.99
CA LEU A 274 -19.89 19.70 13.46
C LEU A 274 -20.74 20.25 12.30
N SER A 275 -20.10 20.53 11.17
CA SER A 275 -20.75 20.95 9.93
C SER A 275 -21.44 19.82 9.16
N GLY A 276 -21.35 18.57 9.61
CA GLY A 276 -21.96 17.41 8.93
C GLY A 276 -21.04 16.73 7.90
N VAL A 277 -19.75 17.11 7.82
CA VAL A 277 -18.71 16.41 7.04
C VAL A 277 -18.09 15.34 7.95
N ASP A 278 -18.84 14.27 8.17
CA ASP A 278 -18.55 13.19 9.12
C ASP A 278 -17.45 12.20 8.66
N THR A 279 -16.88 12.44 7.47
CA THR A 279 -15.76 11.67 6.89
C THR A 279 -14.41 12.36 7.06
N ALA A 280 -14.36 13.47 7.83
CA ALA A 280 -13.14 14.26 7.99
C ALA A 280 -12.14 13.61 8.96
N VAL A 281 -10.87 13.62 8.56
CA VAL A 281 -9.71 13.15 9.34
C VAL A 281 -8.52 14.08 9.12
N ALA A 282 -7.54 14.08 10.03
CA ALA A 282 -6.30 14.84 9.85
C ALA A 282 -5.06 13.99 10.13
N SER A 283 -3.96 14.28 9.43
CA SER A 283 -2.65 13.71 9.75
C SER A 283 -2.07 14.39 11.01
N CYS A 284 -1.40 13.61 11.86
CA CYS A 284 -0.93 14.08 13.15
C CYS A 284 0.48 14.68 13.07
N GLY A 285 0.60 15.89 12.49
CA GLY A 285 1.88 16.62 12.42
C GLY A 285 2.93 16.00 11.51
N THR A 286 2.50 15.24 10.52
CA THR A 286 3.32 14.72 9.43
C THR A 286 2.59 14.92 8.10
N ALA A 287 3.31 14.90 6.99
CA ALA A 287 2.67 14.90 5.68
C ALA A 287 1.83 13.63 5.50
N PHE A 288 0.71 13.74 4.80
CA PHE A 288 -0.09 12.59 4.43
C PHE A 288 0.74 11.68 3.50
N GLY A 289 0.88 10.41 3.84
CA GLY A 289 1.74 9.45 3.15
C GLY A 289 1.05 8.11 2.84
N ASP A 290 1.82 7.16 2.29
CA ASP A 290 1.33 5.86 1.82
C ASP A 290 0.60 5.03 2.89
N ASP A 291 1.05 5.10 4.15
CA ASP A 291 0.42 4.38 5.25
C ASP A 291 -0.98 4.92 5.56
N HIS A 292 -1.13 6.26 5.56
CA HIS A 292 -2.43 6.92 5.70
C HIS A 292 -3.36 6.56 4.54
N ALA A 293 -2.84 6.57 3.31
CA ALA A 293 -3.57 6.17 2.11
C ALA A 293 -4.07 4.73 2.19
N ARG A 294 -3.21 3.79 2.61
CA ARG A 294 -3.57 2.39 2.82
C ARG A 294 -4.65 2.22 3.90
N LEU A 295 -4.55 3.00 4.99
CA LEU A 295 -5.54 2.98 6.06
C LEU A 295 -6.92 3.42 5.57
N LEU A 296 -7.02 4.56 4.88
CA LEU A 296 -8.28 5.05 4.32
C LEU A 296 -8.86 4.10 3.28
N ARG A 297 -8.02 3.53 2.41
CA ARG A 297 -8.42 2.55 1.40
C ARG A 297 -9.09 1.32 2.01
N ARG A 298 -8.51 0.77 3.10
CA ARG A 298 -9.12 -0.35 3.83
C ARG A 298 -10.51 -0.01 4.35
N LEU A 299 -10.71 1.22 4.84
CA LEU A 299 -11.99 1.66 5.40
C LEU A 299 -13.05 1.90 4.33
N MET A 300 -12.66 2.45 3.16
CA MET A 300 -13.58 2.68 2.05
C MET A 300 -14.12 1.39 1.44
N GLY A 301 -13.50 0.24 1.76
CA GLY A 301 -13.87 -1.05 1.16
C GLY A 301 -13.52 -1.05 -0.34
N ASN A 302 -12.93 -2.11 -0.83
CA ASN A 302 -12.55 -2.26 -2.25
C ASN A 302 -13.78 -2.54 -3.14
N HIS A 303 -14.82 -1.72 -3.03
CA HIS A 303 -15.93 -1.73 -3.95
C HIS A 303 -15.55 -0.87 -5.15
N ASP A 304 -15.04 -1.51 -6.20
CA ASP A 304 -14.60 -0.91 -7.45
C ASP A 304 -13.49 0.17 -7.32
N ALA A 305 -12.35 -0.09 -7.92
CA ALA A 305 -11.16 0.77 -7.95
C ALA A 305 -11.42 2.21 -8.46
N PHE A 306 -12.66 2.55 -8.83
CA PHE A 306 -13.07 3.82 -9.42
C PHE A 306 -14.10 4.61 -8.58
N HIS A 307 -14.54 4.15 -7.41
CA HIS A 307 -15.64 4.78 -6.67
C HIS A 307 -15.27 5.41 -5.33
N GLY A 308 -14.06 5.21 -4.81
CA GLY A 308 -13.61 5.85 -3.58
C GLY A 308 -13.05 7.25 -3.84
N GLU A 309 -13.41 8.24 -3.00
CA GLU A 309 -12.92 9.62 -3.09
C GLU A 309 -12.08 9.99 -1.88
N VAL A 310 -10.88 10.53 -2.11
CA VAL A 310 -10.09 11.20 -1.07
C VAL A 310 -10.02 12.68 -1.42
N ILE A 311 -10.57 13.52 -0.55
CA ILE A 311 -10.67 14.96 -0.76
C ILE A 311 -9.73 15.64 0.22
N PHE A 312 -8.72 16.32 -0.28
CA PHE A 312 -7.83 17.14 0.54
C PHE A 312 -8.37 18.58 0.59
N THR A 313 -8.46 19.13 1.79
CA THR A 313 -8.68 20.56 1.94
C THR A 313 -7.34 21.23 2.19
N PHE A 314 -7.07 22.26 1.43
CA PHE A 314 -5.86 23.07 1.60
C PHE A 314 -6.25 24.54 1.74
N ASP A 315 -5.47 25.29 2.49
CA ASP A 315 -5.52 26.73 2.50
C ASP A 315 -5.20 27.24 1.10
N GLY A 316 -5.86 28.30 0.64
CA GLY A 316 -5.71 28.84 -0.72
C GLY A 316 -4.36 29.53 -0.99
N ASP A 317 -3.41 29.42 -0.06
CA ASP A 317 -2.08 30.04 -0.12
C ASP A 317 -1.04 29.20 -0.89
N GLU A 318 0.18 29.72 -1.03
CA GLU A 318 1.28 29.04 -1.71
C GLU A 318 1.70 27.73 -0.99
N ALA A 319 1.56 27.68 0.35
CA ALA A 319 1.90 26.49 1.13
C ALA A 319 0.90 25.35 0.86
N GLY A 320 -0.39 25.64 0.78
CA GLY A 320 -1.44 24.70 0.39
C GLY A 320 -1.25 24.19 -1.04
N GLN A 321 -0.84 25.06 -1.98
CA GLN A 321 -0.50 24.65 -3.34
C GLN A 321 0.70 23.69 -3.38
N ALA A 322 1.75 23.98 -2.60
CA ALA A 322 2.92 23.12 -2.47
C ALA A 322 2.57 21.78 -1.80
N ALA A 323 1.64 21.76 -0.84
CA ALA A 323 1.13 20.55 -0.22
C ALA A 323 0.36 19.70 -1.22
N ALA A 324 -0.51 20.28 -2.05
CA ALA A 324 -1.22 19.59 -3.13
C ALA A 324 -0.27 18.94 -4.13
N LEU A 325 0.84 19.61 -4.50
CA LEU A 325 1.88 19.03 -5.37
C LEU A 325 2.59 17.84 -4.71
N LYS A 326 2.84 17.88 -3.40
CA LYS A 326 3.43 16.74 -2.67
C LYS A 326 2.48 15.55 -2.62
N VAL A 327 1.20 15.79 -2.37
CA VAL A 327 0.16 14.74 -2.42
C VAL A 327 0.11 14.15 -3.82
N PHE A 328 0.13 14.98 -4.86
CA PHE A 328 0.16 14.51 -6.25
C PHE A 328 1.37 13.63 -6.56
N ALA A 329 2.56 13.97 -6.08
CA ALA A 329 3.76 13.16 -6.27
C ALA A 329 3.66 11.77 -5.60
N GLY A 330 2.91 11.68 -4.48
CA GLY A 330 2.58 10.42 -3.79
C GLY A 330 1.32 9.70 -4.32
N ASP A 331 0.47 10.40 -5.09
CA ASP A 331 -0.86 9.94 -5.54
C ASP A 331 -0.81 8.69 -6.45
N GLN A 332 0.34 8.40 -7.02
CA GLN A 332 0.52 7.21 -7.87
C GLN A 332 0.21 5.88 -7.18
N ASN A 333 0.06 5.88 -5.85
CA ASN A 333 -0.34 4.74 -5.05
C ASN A 333 -1.82 4.74 -4.66
N PHE A 334 -2.57 5.82 -4.99
CA PHE A 334 -4.01 5.88 -4.76
C PHE A 334 -4.77 5.16 -5.87
N VAL A 335 -5.58 4.20 -5.49
CA VAL A 335 -6.56 3.57 -6.39
C VAL A 335 -7.88 4.35 -6.38
N ALA A 336 -8.09 5.19 -5.37
CA ALA A 336 -9.24 6.08 -5.24
C ALA A 336 -9.03 7.38 -6.03
N GLN A 337 -10.10 8.01 -6.47
CA GLN A 337 -10.03 9.33 -7.09
C GLN A 337 -9.65 10.38 -6.06
N THR A 338 -8.61 11.16 -6.35
CA THR A 338 -8.11 12.21 -5.47
C THR A 338 -8.61 13.57 -5.92
N TYR A 339 -9.16 14.32 -4.97
CA TYR A 339 -9.72 15.65 -5.16
C TYR A 339 -9.07 16.65 -4.23
N VAL A 340 -9.17 17.92 -4.58
CA VAL A 340 -8.84 19.04 -3.71
C VAL A 340 -10.06 19.95 -3.56
N ALA A 341 -10.25 20.45 -2.36
CA ALA A 341 -11.23 21.46 -2.02
C ALA A 341 -10.47 22.68 -1.45
N ILE A 342 -10.48 23.79 -2.16
CA ILE A 342 -9.74 25.00 -1.80
C ILE A 342 -10.71 26.11 -1.52
N GLU A 343 -10.55 26.73 -0.36
CA GLU A 343 -11.27 27.94 0.01
C GLU A 343 -10.60 29.15 -0.64
N PRO A 344 -11.32 29.93 -1.51
CA PRO A 344 -10.68 30.97 -2.32
C PRO A 344 -10.09 32.14 -1.52
N THR A 345 -10.54 32.36 -0.28
CA THR A 345 -10.08 33.46 0.60
C THR A 345 -9.00 33.02 1.58
N GLY A 346 -8.57 31.75 1.54
CA GLY A 346 -7.51 31.20 2.39
C GLY A 346 -7.97 30.87 3.82
N LEU A 347 -9.27 30.69 4.05
CA LEU A 347 -9.79 30.27 5.35
C LEU A 347 -9.67 28.75 5.50
N ASP A 348 -9.16 28.31 6.65
CA ASP A 348 -9.25 26.90 7.02
C ASP A 348 -10.72 26.50 7.34
N PRO A 349 -11.06 25.20 7.39
CA PRO A 349 -12.42 24.73 7.69
C PRO A 349 -12.99 25.26 9.00
N CYS A 350 -12.16 25.49 10.02
CA CYS A 350 -12.58 26.04 11.31
C CYS A 350 -12.97 27.51 11.18
N ASP A 351 -12.12 28.34 10.57
CA ASP A 351 -12.40 29.75 10.35
C ASP A 351 -13.54 29.96 9.36
N LEU A 352 -13.65 29.11 8.33
CA LEU A 352 -14.76 29.11 7.38
C LEU A 352 -16.10 28.85 8.08
N ARG A 353 -16.15 27.86 8.97
CA ARG A 353 -17.34 27.55 9.78
C ARG A 353 -17.72 28.74 10.67
N LEU A 354 -16.74 29.33 11.33
CA LEU A 354 -16.96 30.45 12.25
C LEU A 354 -17.51 31.69 11.53
N GLN A 355 -17.00 32.00 10.34
CA GLN A 355 -17.35 33.22 9.60
C GLN A 355 -18.61 33.06 8.73
N ARG A 356 -18.82 31.86 8.14
CA ARG A 356 -19.85 31.62 7.12
C ARG A 356 -20.81 30.47 7.46
N GLY A 357 -20.61 29.81 8.60
CA GLY A 357 -21.47 28.74 9.11
C GLY A 357 -21.23 27.36 8.49
N ASP A 358 -21.94 26.39 9.02
CA ASP A 358 -21.80 24.96 8.68
C ASP A 358 -22.04 24.64 7.18
N ALA A 359 -22.93 25.40 6.54
CA ALA A 359 -23.25 25.21 5.12
C ALA A 359 -22.03 25.49 4.22
N ALA A 360 -21.21 26.48 4.56
CA ALA A 360 -20.02 26.85 3.79
C ALA A 360 -18.97 25.73 3.80
N VAL A 361 -18.79 25.03 4.92
CA VAL A 361 -17.85 23.89 5.03
C VAL A 361 -18.34 22.72 4.17
N ARG A 362 -19.64 22.42 4.17
CA ARG A 362 -20.20 21.39 3.27
C ARG A 362 -20.04 21.77 1.81
N GLU A 363 -20.27 23.04 1.47
CA GLU A 363 -20.14 23.55 0.10
C GLU A 363 -18.69 23.50 -0.38
N LEU A 364 -17.71 23.82 0.48
CA LEU A 364 -16.28 23.67 0.20
C LEU A 364 -15.98 22.24 -0.29
N VAL A 365 -16.39 21.23 0.46
CA VAL A 365 -16.19 19.82 0.11
C VAL A 365 -16.97 19.44 -1.16
N ALA A 366 -18.18 19.97 -1.36
CA ALA A 366 -19.00 19.70 -2.55
C ALA A 366 -18.38 20.29 -3.83
N ARG A 367 -17.69 21.42 -3.74
CA ARG A 367 -17.01 22.09 -4.87
C ARG A 367 -15.63 21.51 -5.20
N ARG A 368 -15.27 20.40 -4.59
CA ARG A 368 -13.99 19.72 -4.85
C ARG A 368 -13.73 19.57 -6.35
N VAL A 369 -12.47 19.72 -6.74
CA VAL A 369 -12.00 19.50 -8.11
C VAL A 369 -10.98 18.36 -8.14
N PRO A 370 -10.87 17.58 -9.24
CA PRO A 370 -9.82 16.57 -9.35
C PRO A 370 -8.45 17.18 -9.10
N LEU A 371 -7.65 16.55 -8.23
CA LEU A 371 -6.30 17.00 -7.87
C LEU A 371 -5.46 17.25 -9.13
N TYR A 372 -5.55 16.35 -10.08
CA TYR A 372 -4.85 16.45 -11.36
C TYR A 372 -5.18 17.76 -12.11
N ARG A 373 -6.48 18.09 -12.24
CA ARG A 373 -6.93 19.33 -12.91
C ARG A 373 -6.41 20.56 -12.16
N PHE A 374 -6.40 20.53 -10.83
CA PHE A 374 -5.89 21.61 -10.01
C PHE A 374 -4.40 21.85 -10.24
N VAL A 375 -3.58 20.78 -10.18
CA VAL A 375 -2.14 20.87 -10.40
C VAL A 375 -1.82 21.35 -11.82
N MET A 376 -2.52 20.83 -12.81
CA MET A 376 -2.38 21.24 -14.21
C MET A 376 -2.67 22.73 -14.39
N ASN A 377 -3.82 23.19 -13.88
CA ASN A 377 -4.19 24.62 -13.97
C ASN A 377 -3.16 25.53 -13.29
N ASN A 378 -2.59 25.13 -12.14
CA ASN A 378 -1.57 25.92 -11.47
C ASN A 378 -0.26 25.98 -12.26
N LEU A 379 0.14 24.89 -12.90
CA LEU A 379 1.31 24.91 -13.79
C LEU A 379 1.09 25.83 -14.99
N LEU A 380 -0.09 25.80 -15.58
CA LEU A 380 -0.41 26.62 -16.76
C LEU A 380 -0.44 28.11 -16.43
N LYS A 381 -0.90 28.51 -15.24
CA LYS A 381 -0.91 29.91 -14.78
C LYS A 381 0.48 30.56 -14.70
N GLN A 382 1.54 29.78 -14.68
CA GLN A 382 2.92 30.28 -14.64
C GLN A 382 3.44 30.70 -16.04
N HIS A 383 2.66 30.46 -17.09
CA HIS A 383 3.02 30.72 -18.48
C HIS A 383 2.04 31.66 -19.15
N ASP A 384 2.54 32.50 -20.05
CA ASP A 384 1.70 33.36 -20.91
C ASP A 384 1.13 32.53 -22.06
N LEU A 385 -0.14 32.13 -21.94
CA LEU A 385 -0.81 31.28 -22.92
C LEU A 385 -1.27 32.04 -24.17
N ASP A 386 -1.21 33.36 -24.20
CA ASP A 386 -1.54 34.15 -25.40
C ASP A 386 -0.40 34.06 -26.43
N ARG A 387 0.81 33.76 -25.98
CA ARG A 387 2.00 33.58 -26.83
C ARG A 387 2.20 32.12 -27.23
N VAL A 388 2.67 31.89 -28.44
CA VAL A 388 2.98 30.54 -28.96
C VAL A 388 4.11 29.88 -28.16
N ASP A 389 5.18 30.62 -27.86
CA ASP A 389 6.31 30.15 -27.06
C ASP A 389 5.90 29.85 -25.60
N GLY A 390 4.99 30.65 -25.04
CA GLY A 390 4.41 30.41 -23.72
C GLY A 390 3.56 29.15 -23.66
N ARG A 391 2.69 28.90 -24.66
CA ARG A 391 1.93 27.64 -24.76
C ARG A 391 2.84 26.42 -24.90
N LEU A 392 3.92 26.50 -25.69
CA LEU A 392 4.87 25.42 -25.81
C LEU A 392 5.65 25.15 -24.50
N ALA A 393 6.02 26.21 -23.78
CA ALA A 393 6.65 26.09 -22.45
C ALA A 393 5.68 25.44 -21.44
N ALA A 394 4.42 25.85 -21.42
CA ALA A 394 3.36 25.28 -20.61
C ALA A 394 3.12 23.79 -20.92
N LEU A 395 3.09 23.43 -22.22
CA LEU A 395 2.99 22.03 -22.64
C LEU A 395 4.16 21.17 -22.10
N ARG A 396 5.39 21.67 -22.26
CA ARG A 396 6.59 20.96 -21.76
C ARG A 396 6.62 20.81 -20.25
N SER A 397 6.06 21.76 -19.51
CA SER A 397 5.95 21.69 -18.06
C SER A 397 4.85 20.71 -17.60
N ALA A 398 3.73 20.63 -18.33
CA ALA A 398 2.58 19.80 -17.99
C ALA A 398 2.65 18.37 -18.54
N ALA A 399 3.35 18.13 -19.66
CA ALA A 399 3.45 16.81 -20.28
C ALA A 399 4.03 15.71 -19.36
N PRO A 400 5.07 15.95 -18.53
CA PRO A 400 5.56 14.96 -17.57
C PRO A 400 4.53 14.57 -16.53
N LEU A 401 3.64 15.48 -16.16
CA LEU A 401 2.55 15.24 -15.24
C LEU A 401 1.53 14.25 -15.83
N VAL A 402 1.10 14.49 -17.09
CA VAL A 402 0.21 13.57 -17.81
C VAL A 402 0.87 12.21 -18.01
N ALA A 403 2.16 12.20 -18.35
CA ALA A 403 2.95 11.00 -18.56
C ALA A 403 3.15 10.15 -17.29
N SER A 404 2.99 10.74 -16.09
CA SER A 404 3.11 10.04 -14.82
C SER A 404 1.87 9.22 -14.44
N ILE A 405 0.75 9.39 -15.13
CA ILE A 405 -0.50 8.68 -14.88
C ILE A 405 -0.35 7.21 -15.29
N ARG A 406 -0.62 6.29 -14.37
CA ARG A 406 -0.46 4.83 -14.62
C ARG A 406 -1.52 4.23 -15.54
N ASP A 407 -2.73 4.76 -15.50
CA ASP A 407 -3.82 4.29 -16.37
C ASP A 407 -3.73 4.93 -17.73
N ASN A 408 -3.32 4.15 -18.73
CA ASN A 408 -3.20 4.60 -20.13
C ASN A 408 -4.52 5.12 -20.73
N ALA A 409 -5.67 4.65 -20.24
CA ALA A 409 -6.97 5.15 -20.69
C ALA A 409 -7.18 6.60 -20.22
N LEU A 410 -6.78 6.92 -19.00
CA LEU A 410 -6.84 8.27 -18.44
C LEU A 410 -5.82 9.21 -19.10
N VAL A 411 -4.62 8.73 -19.43
CA VAL A 411 -3.59 9.53 -20.14
C VAL A 411 -4.16 10.17 -21.40
N SER A 412 -4.90 9.40 -22.23
CA SER A 412 -5.53 9.91 -23.45
C SER A 412 -6.60 10.97 -23.17
N GLY A 413 -7.37 10.81 -22.09
CA GLY A 413 -8.37 11.79 -21.64
C GLY A 413 -7.73 13.11 -21.21
N TYR A 414 -6.72 13.02 -20.34
CA TYR A 414 -6.01 14.20 -19.83
C TYR A 414 -5.14 14.90 -20.88
N ALA A 415 -4.56 14.18 -21.84
CA ALA A 415 -3.86 14.79 -22.97
C ALA A 415 -4.84 15.65 -23.82
N ARG A 416 -6.07 15.19 -24.00
CA ARG A 416 -7.12 15.95 -24.71
C ARG A 416 -7.56 17.18 -23.90
N GLU A 417 -7.72 17.04 -22.58
CA GLU A 417 -8.06 18.16 -21.70
C GLU A 417 -6.94 19.22 -21.71
N LEU A 418 -5.67 18.80 -21.63
CA LEU A 418 -4.51 19.68 -21.73
C LEU A 418 -4.46 20.42 -23.07
N ALA A 419 -4.74 19.72 -24.18
CA ALA A 419 -4.82 20.32 -25.51
C ALA A 419 -5.87 21.43 -25.58
N GLY A 420 -7.06 21.19 -25.00
CA GLY A 420 -8.12 22.19 -24.89
C GLY A 420 -7.72 23.42 -24.07
N LEU A 421 -7.05 23.21 -22.92
CA LEU A 421 -6.59 24.32 -22.07
C LEU A 421 -5.49 25.16 -22.73
N LEU A 422 -4.62 24.55 -23.53
CA LEU A 422 -3.55 25.24 -24.25
C LEU A 422 -4.00 25.83 -25.60
N GLY A 423 -5.17 25.46 -26.11
CA GLY A 423 -5.58 25.79 -27.48
C GLY A 423 -4.62 25.20 -28.55
N MET A 424 -4.12 23.98 -28.32
CA MET A 424 -3.17 23.28 -29.19
C MET A 424 -3.81 22.02 -29.79
N ASP A 425 -3.19 21.49 -30.86
CA ASP A 425 -3.62 20.24 -31.46
C ASP A 425 -3.41 19.06 -30.51
N VAL A 426 -4.37 18.14 -30.46
CA VAL A 426 -4.34 16.98 -29.55
C VAL A 426 -3.17 16.04 -29.85
N GLU A 427 -2.81 15.88 -31.13
CA GLU A 427 -1.74 14.98 -31.53
C GLU A 427 -0.36 15.57 -31.19
N GLU A 428 -0.20 16.91 -31.25
CA GLU A 428 1.02 17.59 -30.76
C GLU A 428 1.21 17.38 -29.26
N VAL A 429 0.12 17.54 -28.48
CA VAL A 429 0.15 17.33 -27.04
C VAL A 429 0.43 15.86 -26.70
N ARG A 430 -0.20 14.91 -27.40
CA ARG A 430 0.08 13.47 -27.21
C ARG A 430 1.54 13.13 -27.51
N ALA A 431 2.08 13.67 -28.60
CA ALA A 431 3.48 13.44 -28.98
C ALA A 431 4.44 13.93 -27.89
N GLU A 432 4.15 15.08 -27.26
CA GLU A 432 4.99 15.59 -26.17
C GLU A 432 4.83 14.76 -24.88
N VAL A 433 3.62 14.33 -24.54
CA VAL A 433 3.36 13.42 -23.41
C VAL A 433 4.11 12.10 -23.59
N MET A 434 4.09 11.52 -24.80
CA MET A 434 4.84 10.29 -25.10
C MET A 434 6.36 10.49 -25.02
N ARG A 435 6.89 11.66 -25.46
CA ARG A 435 8.29 12.02 -25.29
C ARG A 435 8.68 12.16 -23.81
N ALA A 436 7.81 12.77 -23.01
CA ALA A 436 8.01 12.90 -21.56
C ALA A 436 8.02 11.52 -20.87
N ALA A 437 7.12 10.61 -21.24
CA ALA A 437 7.07 9.23 -20.74
C ALA A 437 8.37 8.46 -21.08
N ALA A 438 8.83 8.55 -22.34
CA ALA A 438 10.08 7.91 -22.78
C ALA A 438 11.32 8.45 -22.05
N LYS A 439 11.34 9.75 -21.71
CA LYS A 439 12.40 10.38 -20.93
C LYS A 439 12.37 9.96 -19.46
N ALA A 440 11.21 9.78 -18.87
CA ALA A 440 11.03 9.30 -17.49
C ALA A 440 11.46 7.83 -17.34
N GLY A 441 11.19 6.97 -18.31
CA GLY A 441 11.64 5.56 -18.34
C GLY A 441 13.14 5.37 -18.49
N ARG A 442 13.90 6.43 -18.80
CA ARG A 442 15.38 6.43 -18.90
C ARG A 442 16.11 6.98 -17.68
N ARG A 443 15.41 7.33 -16.59
CA ARG A 443 16.08 7.76 -15.35
C ARG A 443 16.61 6.53 -14.63
N PRO A 444 17.96 6.42 -14.43
CA PRO A 444 18.50 5.43 -13.50
C PRO A 444 18.04 5.80 -12.08
N ALA A 445 17.71 4.79 -11.29
CA ALA A 445 17.41 4.96 -9.87
C ALA A 445 18.59 5.65 -9.18
N ILE A 446 18.41 6.90 -8.78
CA ILE A 446 19.43 7.63 -8.03
C ILE A 446 19.43 7.09 -6.60
N GLY A 447 20.34 6.17 -6.34
CA GLY A 447 20.75 5.79 -4.99
C GLY A 447 21.41 7.00 -4.31
N ARG A 448 21.16 7.12 -3.01
CA ARG A 448 21.72 8.13 -2.11
C ARG A 448 23.22 8.29 -2.32
N SER A 449 23.63 9.44 -2.84
CA SER A 449 25.04 9.84 -2.97
C SER A 449 25.62 10.14 -1.58
N LYS A 450 26.64 9.37 -1.18
CA LYS A 450 27.70 9.85 -0.29
C LYS A 450 28.75 10.54 -1.17
N ILE A 451 29.03 11.79 -0.88
CA ILE A 451 30.12 12.59 -1.45
C ILE A 451 31.45 11.90 -1.08
N THR A 452 32.22 11.46 -2.05
CA THR A 452 33.65 11.19 -1.94
C THR A 452 34.37 11.64 -3.21
N ASP A 453 35.55 12.19 -3.00
CA ASP A 453 36.53 12.89 -3.82
C ASP A 453 36.91 12.17 -5.15
N PRO A 454 37.06 12.88 -6.27
CA PRO A 454 37.37 12.27 -7.57
C PRO A 454 38.86 12.16 -7.82
N ARG A 455 39.56 11.17 -7.25
CA ARG A 455 40.89 10.75 -7.67
C ARG A 455 41.17 9.31 -7.25
N ASN A 456 40.96 8.38 -8.13
CA ASN A 456 41.36 6.97 -8.22
C ASN A 456 40.15 6.05 -8.43
N VAL A 457 39.88 5.73 -9.68
CA VAL A 457 39.14 4.50 -10.01
C VAL A 457 39.84 3.84 -11.19
N ALA A 458 40.51 2.73 -10.89
CA ALA A 458 40.76 1.69 -11.84
C ALA A 458 39.42 1.03 -12.22
N GLU A 459 39.17 0.82 -13.50
CA GLU A 459 37.99 0.10 -13.99
C GLU A 459 38.02 -1.34 -13.47
N PRO A 460 36.93 -1.85 -12.80
CA PRO A 460 36.78 -3.27 -12.57
C PRO A 460 36.18 -3.92 -13.82
N GLU A 461 36.79 -5.00 -14.25
CA GLU A 461 36.29 -5.92 -15.27
C GLU A 461 34.86 -6.35 -14.92
N ALA A 462 33.95 -6.26 -15.91
CA ALA A 462 32.55 -6.69 -15.77
C ALA A 462 32.51 -8.20 -15.60
N GLY A 463 32.22 -8.64 -14.37
CA GLY A 463 31.74 -9.99 -14.10
C GLY A 463 30.31 -10.16 -14.67
N PRO A 464 29.83 -11.39 -14.90
CA PRO A 464 28.49 -11.63 -15.45
C PRO A 464 27.42 -11.03 -14.53
N GLU A 465 26.60 -10.14 -15.10
CA GLU A 465 25.43 -9.58 -14.38
C GLU A 465 24.48 -10.70 -13.98
N LEU A 466 24.29 -10.90 -12.68
CA LEU A 466 23.31 -11.86 -12.14
C LEU A 466 21.89 -11.44 -12.57
N PRO A 467 21.07 -12.35 -13.09
CA PRO A 467 19.73 -12.03 -13.53
C PRO A 467 18.85 -11.60 -12.35
N LEU A 468 18.29 -10.41 -12.44
CA LEU A 468 17.26 -9.95 -11.50
C LEU A 468 16.11 -10.95 -11.45
N LEU A 469 15.68 -11.38 -10.26
CA LEU A 469 14.56 -12.31 -10.11
C LEU A 469 13.26 -11.69 -10.61
N PRO A 470 12.42 -12.47 -11.36
CA PRO A 470 11.14 -11.97 -11.87
C PRO A 470 10.14 -11.74 -10.74
N SER A 471 9.36 -10.66 -10.85
CA SER A 471 8.26 -10.43 -9.90
C SER A 471 7.21 -11.55 -9.99
N PRO A 472 6.76 -12.13 -8.87
CA PRO A 472 5.71 -13.15 -8.86
C PRO A 472 4.39 -12.69 -9.50
N ASN A 473 4.15 -11.37 -9.52
CA ASN A 473 2.92 -10.74 -10.02
C ASN A 473 3.06 -10.15 -11.43
N ASP A 474 4.15 -10.43 -12.14
CA ASP A 474 4.33 -9.95 -13.51
C ASP A 474 3.38 -10.70 -14.45
N ARG A 475 2.37 -9.97 -14.95
CA ARG A 475 1.35 -10.52 -15.85
C ARG A 475 1.91 -10.98 -17.20
N LEU A 476 3.03 -10.43 -17.65
CA LEU A 476 3.66 -10.81 -18.91
C LEU A 476 4.40 -12.14 -18.79
N LEU A 477 4.82 -12.50 -17.59
CA LEU A 477 5.59 -13.70 -17.29
C LEU A 477 4.76 -14.84 -16.67
N VAL A 478 3.44 -14.67 -16.56
CA VAL A 478 2.56 -15.69 -15.92
C VAL A 478 2.71 -17.06 -16.57
N THR A 479 2.72 -17.14 -17.91
CA THR A 479 2.85 -18.42 -18.63
C THR A 479 4.22 -19.05 -18.40
N GLU A 480 5.30 -18.26 -18.43
CA GLU A 480 6.66 -18.76 -18.14
C GLU A 480 6.76 -19.29 -16.71
N ARG A 481 6.21 -18.54 -15.74
CA ARG A 481 6.20 -18.95 -14.33
C ARG A 481 5.40 -20.24 -14.13
N GLN A 482 4.23 -20.37 -14.75
CA GLN A 482 3.42 -21.58 -14.66
C GLN A 482 4.13 -22.78 -15.29
N THR A 483 4.74 -22.60 -16.46
CA THR A 483 5.52 -23.63 -17.12
C THR A 483 6.68 -24.09 -16.24
N ALA A 484 7.44 -23.17 -15.65
CA ALA A 484 8.54 -23.51 -14.74
C ALA A 484 8.04 -24.28 -13.50
N LYS A 485 6.88 -23.91 -12.92
CA LYS A 485 6.28 -24.66 -11.81
C LYS A 485 5.89 -26.09 -12.22
N LEU A 486 5.25 -26.24 -13.38
CA LEU A 486 4.83 -27.55 -13.87
C LEU A 486 6.04 -28.47 -14.11
N LEU A 487 7.14 -27.95 -14.66
CA LEU A 487 8.38 -28.68 -14.85
C LEU A 487 9.00 -29.19 -13.55
N ILE A 488 8.94 -28.36 -12.50
CA ILE A 488 9.51 -28.69 -11.18
C ILE A 488 8.59 -29.62 -10.39
N GLN A 489 7.27 -29.44 -10.45
CA GLN A 489 6.31 -30.15 -9.58
C GLN A 489 5.76 -31.45 -10.19
N ASN A 490 5.99 -31.72 -11.49
CA ASN A 490 5.43 -32.91 -12.19
C ASN A 490 6.49 -33.69 -12.98
N PRO A 491 7.56 -34.16 -12.31
CA PRO A 491 8.66 -34.86 -12.99
C PRO A 491 8.24 -36.12 -13.71
N ASN A 492 7.24 -36.85 -13.19
CA ASN A 492 6.78 -38.11 -13.72
C ASN A 492 6.06 -38.00 -15.08
N LEU A 493 5.67 -36.76 -15.46
CA LEU A 493 5.01 -36.48 -16.73
C LEU A 493 6.00 -35.90 -17.79
N PHE A 494 7.29 -35.87 -17.45
CA PHE A 494 8.40 -35.46 -18.30
C PHE A 494 9.02 -36.75 -18.94
N PRO A 495 9.40 -36.81 -20.21
CA PRO A 495 9.53 -35.74 -21.22
C PRO A 495 8.32 -35.58 -22.16
N ASP A 496 7.37 -36.48 -22.19
CA ASP A 496 6.36 -36.57 -23.28
C ASP A 496 5.49 -35.33 -23.45
N ALA A 497 5.24 -34.62 -22.35
CA ALA A 497 4.42 -33.40 -22.36
C ALA A 497 5.14 -32.12 -22.87
N TRP A 498 6.46 -32.14 -22.93
CA TRP A 498 7.29 -30.96 -23.19
C TRP A 498 7.98 -30.94 -24.56
N ASP A 499 7.55 -31.86 -25.44
CA ASP A 499 8.10 -31.96 -26.80
C ASP A 499 8.02 -30.62 -27.54
N GLY A 500 9.17 -30.19 -28.04
CA GLY A 500 9.35 -28.91 -28.76
C GLY A 500 9.43 -27.66 -27.91
N LEU A 501 9.45 -27.75 -26.57
CA LEU A 501 9.78 -26.63 -25.72
C LEU A 501 11.30 -26.44 -25.62
N THR A 502 11.77 -25.21 -25.69
CA THR A 502 13.21 -24.87 -25.70
C THR A 502 13.49 -23.67 -24.79
N VAL A 503 14.76 -23.46 -24.43
CA VAL A 503 15.21 -22.26 -23.67
C VAL A 503 14.77 -20.96 -24.33
N ALA A 504 14.68 -20.91 -25.67
CA ALA A 504 14.26 -19.74 -26.43
C ALA A 504 12.79 -19.35 -26.23
N ASP A 505 11.97 -20.25 -25.67
CA ASP A 505 10.58 -19.96 -25.35
C ASP A 505 10.46 -19.07 -24.11
N PHE A 506 11.45 -19.05 -23.22
CA PHE A 506 11.51 -18.20 -22.04
C PHE A 506 12.15 -16.85 -22.37
N THR A 507 11.45 -15.76 -22.04
CA THR A 507 11.95 -14.39 -22.27
C THR A 507 12.74 -13.87 -21.09
N HIS A 508 12.40 -14.34 -19.86
CA HIS A 508 13.09 -13.89 -18.67
C HIS A 508 14.29 -14.78 -18.37
N PRO A 509 15.51 -14.21 -18.20
CA PRO A 509 16.74 -14.99 -18.00
C PRO A 509 16.69 -15.96 -16.82
N ALA A 510 15.99 -15.59 -15.73
CA ALA A 510 15.86 -16.46 -14.57
C ALA A 510 15.00 -17.71 -14.86
N TYR A 511 13.91 -17.60 -15.63
CA TYR A 511 13.12 -18.78 -16.03
C TYR A 511 13.82 -19.61 -17.08
N ALA A 512 14.55 -18.99 -17.99
CA ALA A 512 15.43 -19.69 -18.92
C ALA A 512 16.49 -20.51 -18.18
N ALA A 513 17.10 -19.95 -17.13
CA ALA A 513 18.07 -20.65 -16.28
C ALA A 513 17.43 -21.82 -15.51
N VAL A 514 16.21 -21.65 -15.00
CA VAL A 514 15.44 -22.75 -14.38
C VAL A 514 15.19 -23.86 -15.37
N PHE A 515 14.76 -23.56 -16.61
CA PHE A 515 14.56 -24.56 -17.65
C PHE A 515 15.84 -25.32 -17.99
N THR A 516 16.96 -24.61 -18.15
CA THR A 516 18.28 -25.24 -18.36
C THR A 516 18.68 -26.18 -17.22
N ALA A 517 18.40 -25.79 -15.96
CA ALA A 517 18.65 -26.65 -14.81
C ALA A 517 17.76 -27.91 -14.81
N VAL A 518 16.51 -27.78 -15.23
CA VAL A 518 15.57 -28.91 -15.42
C VAL A 518 16.09 -29.87 -16.50
N GLU A 519 16.53 -29.36 -17.65
CA GLU A 519 17.11 -30.19 -18.72
C GLU A 519 18.38 -30.92 -18.25
N LYS A 520 19.30 -30.24 -17.56
CA LYS A 520 20.51 -30.85 -16.98
C LYS A 520 20.16 -31.99 -16.02
N ALA A 521 19.25 -31.74 -15.07
CA ALA A 521 18.82 -32.74 -14.10
C ALA A 521 18.13 -33.95 -14.76
N ALA A 522 17.32 -33.73 -15.79
CA ALA A 522 16.66 -34.82 -16.54
C ALA A 522 17.67 -35.71 -17.28
N VAL A 523 18.72 -35.11 -17.88
CA VAL A 523 19.79 -35.89 -18.56
C VAL A 523 20.58 -36.71 -17.56
N GLU A 524 20.97 -36.18 -16.40
CA GLU A 524 21.72 -36.90 -15.36
C GLU A 524 20.98 -38.07 -14.76
N LEU A 525 19.65 -38.00 -14.67
CA LEU A 525 18.80 -39.07 -14.14
C LEU A 525 18.37 -40.11 -15.20
N GLY A 526 18.77 -39.91 -16.47
CA GLY A 526 18.36 -40.80 -17.58
C GLY A 526 16.86 -40.72 -17.90
N GLY A 527 16.24 -39.59 -17.54
CA GLY A 527 14.82 -39.27 -17.64
C GLY A 527 14.21 -38.94 -16.27
N ALA A 528 13.25 -38.04 -16.23
CA ALA A 528 12.59 -37.61 -14.98
C ALA A 528 11.56 -38.63 -14.44
N GLY A 529 11.25 -39.68 -15.20
CA GLY A 529 10.23 -40.68 -14.83
C GLY A 529 10.68 -41.63 -13.73
N GLY A 530 9.91 -41.70 -12.63
CA GLY A 530 10.14 -42.65 -11.54
C GLY A 530 10.96 -42.15 -10.36
N THR A 531 11.39 -40.89 -10.39
CA THR A 531 12.12 -40.23 -9.28
C THR A 531 11.12 -39.70 -8.25
N ALA A 532 11.45 -39.83 -6.96
CA ALA A 532 10.66 -39.21 -5.91
C ALA A 532 10.65 -37.69 -6.06
N ASP A 533 9.51 -37.03 -5.87
CA ASP A 533 9.35 -35.57 -6.08
C ASP A 533 10.39 -34.73 -5.33
N THR A 534 10.77 -35.14 -4.12
CA THR A 534 11.78 -34.46 -3.30
C THR A 534 13.20 -34.60 -3.86
N GLU A 535 13.55 -35.73 -4.42
CA GLU A 535 14.85 -35.98 -5.05
C GLU A 535 14.97 -35.18 -6.36
N TRP A 536 13.89 -35.12 -7.15
CA TRP A 536 13.85 -34.31 -8.38
C TRP A 536 14.11 -32.83 -8.11
N VAL A 537 13.37 -32.22 -7.17
CA VAL A 537 13.56 -30.80 -6.82
C VAL A 537 14.98 -30.53 -6.35
N HIS A 538 15.56 -31.46 -5.56
CA HIS A 538 16.94 -31.34 -5.09
C HIS A 538 17.96 -31.36 -6.25
N ARG A 539 17.80 -32.25 -7.21
CA ARG A 539 18.66 -32.33 -8.39
C ARG A 539 18.57 -31.09 -9.29
N VAL A 540 17.34 -30.61 -9.52
CA VAL A 540 17.15 -29.33 -10.27
C VAL A 540 17.84 -28.18 -9.55
N ALA A 541 17.74 -28.12 -8.22
CA ALA A 541 18.40 -27.10 -7.42
C ALA A 541 19.94 -27.20 -7.46
N GLU A 542 20.51 -28.42 -7.46
CA GLU A 542 21.96 -28.66 -7.61
C GLU A 542 22.45 -28.28 -9.01
N ALA A 543 21.64 -28.45 -10.06
CA ALA A 543 21.98 -28.08 -11.43
C ALA A 543 21.98 -26.55 -11.69
N CYS A 544 21.48 -25.75 -10.74
CA CYS A 544 21.49 -24.29 -10.84
C CYS A 544 22.87 -23.70 -10.59
N GLU A 545 23.32 -22.79 -11.45
CA GLU A 545 24.62 -22.13 -11.37
C GLU A 545 24.67 -20.98 -10.34
N ALA A 546 23.51 -20.34 -10.05
CA ALA A 546 23.41 -19.21 -9.14
C ALA A 546 22.47 -19.51 -7.96
N ASP A 547 22.81 -18.99 -6.77
CA ASP A 547 22.03 -19.20 -5.55
C ASP A 547 20.63 -18.57 -5.63
N GLU A 548 20.48 -17.46 -6.35
CA GLU A 548 19.21 -16.80 -6.61
C GLU A 548 18.27 -17.69 -7.42
N ILE A 549 18.79 -18.40 -8.44
CA ILE A 549 18.01 -19.34 -9.26
C ILE A 549 17.64 -20.56 -8.44
N ARG A 550 18.52 -21.06 -7.56
CA ARG A 550 18.24 -22.14 -6.62
C ARG A 550 17.12 -21.77 -5.67
N SER A 551 17.12 -20.53 -5.16
CA SER A 551 16.04 -20.00 -4.33
C SER A 551 14.72 -19.88 -5.10
N LEU A 552 14.78 -19.49 -6.38
CA LEU A 552 13.60 -19.45 -7.26
C LEU A 552 13.03 -20.86 -7.50
N VAL A 553 13.86 -21.87 -7.73
CA VAL A 553 13.43 -23.27 -7.87
C VAL A 553 12.71 -23.75 -6.60
N ALA A 554 13.26 -23.46 -5.41
CA ALA A 554 12.63 -23.82 -4.13
C ALA A 554 11.26 -23.12 -3.96
N ALA A 555 11.14 -21.84 -4.34
CA ALA A 555 9.87 -21.13 -4.29
C ALA A 555 8.85 -21.73 -5.26
N LEU A 556 9.24 -22.02 -6.51
CA LEU A 556 8.37 -22.61 -7.54
C LEU A 556 7.92 -24.04 -7.19
N ALA A 557 8.73 -24.80 -6.45
CA ALA A 557 8.41 -26.16 -6.02
C ALA A 557 7.25 -26.22 -5.02
N VAL A 558 7.06 -25.18 -4.21
CA VAL A 558 6.01 -25.14 -3.17
C VAL A 558 4.83 -24.26 -3.52
N GLU A 559 4.93 -23.47 -4.59
CA GLU A 559 3.89 -22.55 -5.00
C GLU A 559 2.70 -23.31 -5.64
N PRO A 560 1.44 -23.08 -5.18
CA PRO A 560 0.29 -23.81 -5.71
C PRO A 560 0.08 -23.57 -7.20
N LEU A 561 -0.27 -24.65 -7.92
CA LEU A 561 -0.70 -24.59 -9.32
C LEU A 561 -2.16 -24.12 -9.39
N PRO A 562 -2.55 -23.32 -10.39
CA PRO A 562 -3.92 -22.81 -10.53
C PRO A 562 -4.87 -23.90 -11.12
N VAL A 563 -4.79 -25.12 -10.63
CA VAL A 563 -5.58 -26.27 -11.11
C VAL A 563 -6.45 -26.77 -9.96
N HIS A 564 -7.74 -27.01 -10.23
CA HIS A 564 -8.62 -27.70 -9.29
C HIS A 564 -8.53 -29.22 -9.52
N GLY A 565 -7.71 -29.92 -8.72
CA GLY A 565 -7.51 -31.37 -8.82
C GLY A 565 -6.10 -31.76 -9.29
N GLU A 566 -5.93 -33.00 -9.72
CA GLU A 566 -4.66 -33.52 -10.23
C GLU A 566 -4.30 -32.91 -11.59
N VAL A 567 -3.00 -32.64 -11.78
CA VAL A 567 -2.47 -32.17 -13.07
C VAL A 567 -2.55 -33.27 -14.09
N THR A 568 -3.29 -33.01 -15.17
CA THR A 568 -3.45 -33.99 -16.25
C THR A 568 -2.45 -33.76 -17.39
N MET A 569 -2.11 -34.82 -18.15
CA MET A 569 -1.26 -34.71 -19.35
C MET A 569 -1.82 -33.67 -20.33
N ARG A 570 -3.14 -33.61 -20.51
CA ARG A 570 -3.81 -32.61 -21.36
C ARG A 570 -3.52 -31.17 -20.93
N TYR A 571 -3.52 -30.92 -19.63
CA TYR A 571 -3.18 -29.57 -19.10
C TYR A 571 -1.72 -29.20 -19.38
N LEU A 572 -0.81 -30.16 -19.23
CA LEU A 572 0.62 -29.94 -19.52
C LEU A 572 0.86 -29.64 -20.99
N ILE A 573 0.26 -30.42 -21.90
CA ILE A 573 0.34 -30.22 -23.35
C ILE A 573 -0.22 -28.86 -23.74
N ALA A 574 -1.37 -28.47 -23.17
CA ALA A 574 -1.96 -27.15 -23.41
C ALA A 574 -1.06 -25.99 -22.94
N ASN A 575 -0.40 -26.14 -21.78
CA ASN A 575 0.53 -25.13 -21.26
C ASN A 575 1.81 -25.03 -22.12
N SER A 576 2.39 -26.18 -22.52
CA SER A 576 3.54 -26.21 -23.44
C SER A 576 3.20 -25.56 -24.78
N ALA A 577 2.03 -25.86 -25.35
CA ALA A 577 1.56 -25.24 -26.58
C ALA A 577 1.34 -23.71 -26.41
N ALA A 578 0.86 -23.26 -25.27
CA ALA A 578 0.72 -21.83 -24.96
C ALA A 578 2.07 -21.10 -24.92
N MET A 579 3.11 -21.72 -24.35
CA MET A 579 4.47 -21.18 -24.35
C MET A 579 5.04 -21.06 -25.77
N GLN A 580 4.97 -22.13 -26.56
CA GLN A 580 5.43 -22.13 -27.96
C GLN A 580 4.63 -21.12 -28.80
N LEU A 581 3.33 -20.96 -28.55
CA LEU A 581 2.49 -19.98 -29.22
C LEU A 581 3.00 -18.55 -29.02
N LEU A 582 3.40 -18.19 -27.80
CA LEU A 582 3.98 -16.85 -27.50
C LEU A 582 5.27 -16.61 -28.30
N THR A 583 6.12 -17.62 -28.41
CA THR A 583 7.36 -17.53 -29.21
C THR A 583 7.06 -17.35 -30.69
N VAL A 584 6.14 -18.15 -31.24
CA VAL A 584 5.75 -18.03 -32.65
C VAL A 584 5.13 -16.68 -32.94
N MET A 585 4.30 -16.14 -32.04
CA MET A 585 3.70 -14.80 -32.19
C MET A 585 4.77 -13.70 -32.21
N ARG A 586 5.81 -13.79 -31.35
CA ARG A 586 6.96 -12.86 -31.35
C ARG A 586 7.74 -12.92 -32.67
N THR A 587 7.98 -14.15 -33.15
CA THR A 587 8.70 -14.35 -34.43
C THR A 587 7.90 -13.80 -35.61
N ILE A 588 6.59 -14.03 -35.66
CA ILE A 588 5.69 -13.45 -36.66
C ILE A 588 5.72 -11.94 -36.63
N ALA A 589 5.66 -11.31 -35.45
CA ALA A 589 5.71 -9.86 -35.32
C ALA A 589 7.04 -9.28 -35.83
N ALA A 590 8.17 -9.91 -35.47
CA ALA A 590 9.51 -9.53 -35.95
C ALA A 590 9.63 -9.68 -37.47
N LEU A 591 9.10 -10.79 -38.01
CA LEU A 591 9.16 -11.05 -39.46
C LEU A 591 8.27 -10.10 -40.25
N LYS A 592 7.05 -9.80 -39.78
CA LYS A 592 6.18 -8.78 -40.38
C LYS A 592 6.83 -7.40 -40.37
N SER A 593 7.51 -7.02 -39.29
CA SER A 593 8.27 -5.77 -39.21
C SER A 593 9.44 -5.73 -40.20
N LYS A 594 10.14 -6.86 -40.46
CA LYS A 594 11.18 -6.95 -41.49
C LYS A 594 10.59 -6.84 -42.89
N LEU A 595 9.49 -7.56 -43.16
CA LEU A 595 8.79 -7.49 -44.48
C LEU A 595 8.34 -6.07 -44.82
N GLN A 596 7.83 -5.31 -43.88
CA GLN A 596 7.39 -3.91 -44.10
C GLN A 596 8.56 -2.98 -44.48
N ARG A 597 9.78 -3.31 -44.07
CA ARG A 597 11.00 -2.50 -44.34
C ARG A 597 11.78 -2.98 -45.54
N THR A 598 11.41 -4.12 -46.14
CA THR A 598 12.10 -4.70 -47.29
C THR A 598 11.38 -4.31 -48.58
N ASN A 599 12.11 -3.74 -49.52
CA ASN A 599 11.55 -3.38 -50.83
C ASN A 599 11.31 -4.64 -51.66
N PRO A 600 10.04 -4.99 -52.00
CA PRO A 600 9.75 -6.23 -52.72
C PRO A 600 10.25 -6.28 -54.15
N VAL A 601 10.63 -5.12 -54.76
CA VAL A 601 11.14 -5.03 -56.11
C VAL A 601 12.67 -5.20 -56.14
N GLU A 602 13.36 -4.54 -55.22
CA GLU A 602 14.82 -4.56 -55.13
C GLU A 602 15.37 -5.84 -54.46
N GLU A 603 14.65 -6.36 -53.47
CA GLU A 603 15.04 -7.54 -52.69
C GLU A 603 14.03 -8.69 -52.85
N GLN A 604 13.52 -8.91 -54.07
CA GLN A 604 12.43 -9.86 -54.34
C GLN A 604 12.66 -11.27 -53.78
N HIS A 605 13.88 -11.82 -53.93
CA HIS A 605 14.19 -13.17 -53.42
C HIS A 605 14.06 -13.24 -51.88
N ARG A 606 14.61 -12.27 -51.18
CA ARG A 606 14.56 -12.16 -49.72
C ARG A 606 13.15 -11.92 -49.21
N TYR A 607 12.38 -11.07 -49.90
CA TYR A 607 10.99 -10.83 -49.58
C TYR A 607 10.14 -12.10 -49.71
N ASN A 608 10.28 -12.84 -50.81
CA ASN A 608 9.56 -14.09 -51.01
C ASN A 608 9.95 -15.17 -50.02
N GLN A 609 11.21 -15.26 -49.63
CA GLN A 609 11.68 -16.18 -48.60
C GLN A 609 11.02 -15.86 -47.23
N MET A 610 11.05 -14.60 -46.79
CA MET A 610 10.41 -14.15 -45.55
C MET A 610 8.90 -14.33 -45.59
N PHE A 611 8.27 -14.13 -46.75
CA PHE A 611 6.82 -14.34 -46.92
C PHE A 611 6.46 -15.83 -46.81
N SER A 612 7.23 -16.73 -47.38
CA SER A 612 7.06 -18.16 -47.25
C SER A 612 7.21 -18.61 -45.80
N GLU A 613 8.22 -18.11 -45.09
CA GLU A 613 8.42 -18.36 -43.65
C GLU A 613 7.25 -17.86 -42.83
N LEU A 614 6.69 -16.67 -43.15
CA LEU A 614 5.51 -16.14 -42.47
C LEU A 614 4.28 -17.06 -42.62
N VAL A 615 4.06 -17.62 -43.81
CA VAL A 615 2.96 -18.56 -44.05
C VAL A 615 3.08 -19.82 -43.18
N VAL A 616 4.29 -20.38 -43.08
CA VAL A 616 4.57 -21.54 -42.23
C VAL A 616 4.35 -21.22 -40.76
N LEU A 617 4.83 -20.06 -40.30
CA LEU A 617 4.65 -19.62 -38.91
C LEU A 617 3.18 -19.36 -38.57
N GLU A 618 2.39 -18.78 -39.48
CA GLU A 618 0.95 -18.56 -39.27
C GLU A 618 0.19 -19.89 -39.19
N ALA A 619 0.55 -20.91 -39.99
CA ALA A 619 -0.01 -22.26 -39.90
C ALA A 619 0.34 -22.90 -38.54
N ARG A 620 1.62 -22.80 -38.09
CA ARG A 620 2.07 -23.28 -36.78
C ARG A 620 1.35 -22.56 -35.65
N ARG A 621 1.17 -21.23 -35.75
CA ARG A 621 0.40 -20.44 -34.76
C ARG A 621 -1.02 -20.98 -34.59
N LYS A 622 -1.71 -21.30 -35.72
CA LYS A 622 -3.07 -21.85 -35.69
C LYS A 622 -3.11 -23.21 -34.99
N ALA A 623 -2.20 -24.12 -35.29
CA ALA A 623 -2.12 -25.44 -34.68
C ALA A 623 -1.83 -25.32 -33.16
N LEU A 624 -0.84 -24.51 -32.76
CA LEU A 624 -0.52 -24.28 -31.35
C LEU A 624 -1.68 -23.63 -30.58
N HIS A 625 -2.41 -22.72 -31.20
CA HIS A 625 -3.59 -22.12 -30.58
C HIS A 625 -4.69 -23.17 -30.30
N THR A 626 -4.97 -24.08 -31.23
CA THR A 626 -5.93 -25.16 -31.03
C THR A 626 -5.50 -26.08 -29.88
N ARG A 627 -4.21 -26.45 -29.82
CA ARG A 627 -3.66 -27.29 -28.75
C ARG A 627 -3.67 -26.56 -27.40
N SER A 628 -3.40 -25.24 -27.34
CA SER A 628 -3.37 -24.46 -26.10
C SER A 628 -4.75 -24.32 -25.42
N ILE A 629 -5.85 -24.41 -26.17
CA ILE A 629 -7.21 -24.41 -25.62
C ILE A 629 -7.73 -25.83 -25.35
N GLY A 630 -6.91 -26.86 -25.56
CA GLY A 630 -7.27 -28.24 -25.32
C GLY A 630 -8.37 -28.81 -26.26
N ALA A 631 -8.45 -28.31 -27.49
CA ALA A 631 -9.50 -28.65 -28.47
C ALA A 631 -9.13 -29.80 -29.41
N GLU A 632 -8.01 -30.49 -29.19
CA GLU A 632 -7.67 -31.73 -29.88
C GLU A 632 -8.05 -32.91 -29.00
N ASP A 633 -8.81 -33.90 -29.58
CA ASP A 633 -9.16 -35.18 -29.00
C ASP A 633 -7.95 -36.12 -28.87
#